data_065d266155d46869fd933d1d4d5713ed
#
_entry.id   065d266155d46869fd933d1d4d5713ed
#
_cell.length_a   1.000
_cell.length_b   1.000
_cell.length_c   1.000
_cell.angle_alpha   90.00
_cell.angle_beta   90.00
_cell.angle_gamma   90.00
#
_symmetry.space_group_name_H-M   'P 1'
#
loop_
_entity.id
_entity.type
_entity.pdbx_description
1 polymer ?
#
loop_
_entity_poly.entity_id
_entity_poly.type
_entity_poly.pdbx_seq_one_letter_code
_entity_poly.pdbx_strand_id
1 'polypeptide(L)'
;MRKILLFLSLLCCCSEVIAKCDYSGSAGQAMFNISPKIATDPTIPVGTVLYTKKVGTGHYKTFECSKIMGDQYIVESTAPEVTGVTGIRGKPVYETGIDGIGFQFSDLLSSKNGSINPAVAQSTIVPILESNEDYKFMTVWLIKTKQVIDTSGTSTNPVFKFSAGNLSTNPRAADRLLLTATLKFKTISYKDTSCDISVSGPSQITLNKIEKNTLMSISRGGTTPSQKTIKMDVTCPQGSVGNKLYYWFNPVNGTSSAGDGIIDNMITGTEAANNVGVIFKIDNKPIIFYDAETYSFAKAQASQNFTFTADYYRMSDNSAEVSSGHVKAMLEVVIQ
;
A
#
# COMPACT_ATOMS: atom_id res chain seq x y z
N MET A 1 68.61 -21.43 36.12
CA MET A 1 67.60 -20.35 35.99
C MET A 1 66.67 -20.72 34.84
N ARG A 2 65.49 -21.24 35.21
CA ARG A 2 64.53 -21.74 34.24
C ARG A 2 63.41 -20.70 34.14
N LYS A 3 63.29 -20.03 32.97
CA LYS A 3 62.19 -19.07 32.71
C LYS A 3 60.95 -19.87 32.26
N ILE A 4 59.93 -19.85 33.09
CA ILE A 4 58.61 -20.38 32.77
C ILE A 4 57.87 -19.27 32.04
N LEU A 5 57.63 -19.46 30.73
CA LEU A 5 56.70 -18.65 29.95
C LEU A 5 55.28 -19.15 30.23
N LEU A 6 54.52 -18.34 30.97
CA LEU A 6 53.08 -18.53 31.12
C LEU A 6 52.38 -18.02 29.84
N PHE A 7 51.94 -18.94 28.98
CA PHE A 7 51.04 -18.63 27.87
C PHE A 7 49.63 -18.49 28.43
N LEU A 8 49.22 -17.27 28.65
CA LEU A 8 47.83 -16.96 28.97
C LEU A 8 47.05 -17.03 27.66
N SER A 9 46.50 -18.21 27.33
CA SER A 9 45.53 -18.34 26.24
C SER A 9 44.22 -17.67 26.68
N LEU A 10 44.05 -16.44 26.25
CA LEU A 10 42.77 -15.76 26.30
C LEU A 10 41.82 -16.48 25.33
N LEU A 11 41.11 -17.50 25.80
CA LEU A 11 39.92 -18.01 25.09
C LEU A 11 38.91 -16.89 25.05
N CYS A 12 38.96 -16.13 23.98
CA CYS A 12 37.84 -15.28 23.58
C CYS A 12 36.69 -16.23 23.20
N CYS A 13 35.87 -16.60 24.17
CA CYS A 13 34.56 -17.12 23.90
C CYS A 13 33.78 -16.01 23.20
N CYS A 14 33.92 -15.91 21.87
CA CYS A 14 32.94 -15.29 21.02
C CYS A 14 31.68 -16.13 21.18
N SER A 15 30.89 -15.85 22.22
CA SER A 15 29.47 -16.19 22.19
C SER A 15 28.93 -15.45 20.98
N GLU A 16 28.76 -16.21 19.88
CA GLU A 16 27.93 -15.74 18.77
C GLU A 16 26.60 -15.38 19.40
N VAL A 17 26.39 -14.10 19.62
CA VAL A 17 25.07 -13.57 19.95
C VAL A 17 24.26 -13.75 18.65
N ILE A 18 23.74 -14.96 18.48
CA ILE A 18 22.79 -15.24 17.42
C ILE A 18 21.59 -14.38 17.75
N ALA A 19 21.51 -13.26 17.08
CA ALA A 19 20.35 -12.39 17.18
C ALA A 19 19.12 -13.18 16.73
N LYS A 20 18.20 -13.36 17.62
CA LYS A 20 17.01 -14.18 17.46
C LYS A 20 15.79 -13.29 17.64
N CYS A 21 14.80 -13.51 16.80
CA CYS A 21 13.48 -12.95 17.05
C CYS A 21 12.75 -13.82 18.06
N ASP A 22 12.08 -13.19 19.02
CA ASP A 22 11.16 -13.85 19.94
C ASP A 22 9.77 -13.89 19.33
N TYR A 23 9.13 -15.06 19.38
CA TYR A 23 7.82 -15.30 18.81
C TYR A 23 6.82 -15.62 19.91
N SER A 24 5.63 -15.00 19.84
CA SER A 24 4.55 -15.25 20.79
C SER A 24 3.22 -15.47 20.08
N GLY A 25 2.32 -16.18 20.76
CA GLY A 25 1.00 -16.50 20.22
C GLY A 25 0.97 -17.65 19.21
N SER A 26 -0.19 -17.86 18.62
CA SER A 26 -0.46 -18.87 17.59
C SER A 26 -0.45 -18.24 16.21
N ALA A 27 -0.18 -19.03 15.17
CA ALA A 27 -0.37 -18.56 13.80
C ALA A 27 -1.84 -18.17 13.56
N GLY A 28 -2.04 -16.98 13.00
CA GLY A 28 -3.36 -16.48 12.68
C GLY A 28 -3.96 -17.10 11.43
N GLN A 29 -5.26 -16.94 11.29
CA GLN A 29 -5.99 -17.29 10.08
C GLN A 29 -6.88 -16.12 9.68
N ALA A 30 -6.76 -15.66 8.44
CA ALA A 30 -7.62 -14.65 7.85
C ALA A 30 -8.40 -15.23 6.68
N MET A 31 -9.68 -14.89 6.59
CA MET A 31 -10.53 -15.30 5.48
C MET A 31 -11.19 -14.11 4.83
N PHE A 32 -10.80 -13.85 3.60
CA PHE A 32 -11.35 -12.78 2.78
C PHE A 32 -12.51 -13.32 1.96
N ASN A 33 -13.74 -13.10 2.44
CA ASN A 33 -14.94 -13.38 1.65
C ASN A 33 -15.23 -12.17 0.78
N ILE A 34 -15.03 -12.30 -0.54
CA ILE A 34 -15.18 -11.23 -1.50
C ILE A 34 -16.36 -11.53 -2.42
N SER A 35 -17.29 -10.60 -2.47
CA SER A 35 -18.45 -10.64 -3.38
C SER A 35 -18.67 -9.23 -3.95
N PRO A 36 -17.70 -8.67 -4.67
CA PRO A 36 -17.80 -7.31 -5.14
C PRO A 36 -18.82 -7.19 -6.25
N LYS A 37 -19.52 -6.07 -6.24
CA LYS A 37 -20.24 -5.57 -7.41
C LYS A 37 -19.34 -4.50 -8.01
N ILE A 38 -18.66 -4.83 -9.09
CA ILE A 38 -17.74 -3.92 -9.76
C ILE A 38 -18.50 -3.26 -10.91
N ALA A 39 -18.65 -1.94 -10.85
CA ALA A 39 -19.13 -1.14 -11.96
C ALA A 39 -18.03 -0.14 -12.31
N THR A 40 -17.41 -0.27 -13.47
CA THR A 40 -16.28 0.56 -13.86
C THR A 40 -16.27 0.81 -15.35
N ASP A 41 -15.59 1.86 -15.76
CA ASP A 41 -15.33 2.16 -17.15
C ASP A 41 -14.46 1.05 -17.77
N PRO A 42 -14.87 0.41 -18.87
CA PRO A 42 -14.07 -0.60 -19.55
C PRO A 42 -12.74 -0.05 -20.07
N THR A 43 -12.61 1.27 -20.22
CA THR A 43 -11.40 1.93 -20.75
C THR A 43 -10.30 2.11 -19.72
N ILE A 44 -10.57 1.93 -18.43
CA ILE A 44 -9.53 2.08 -17.41
C ILE A 44 -8.35 1.15 -17.68
N PRO A 45 -7.11 1.60 -17.41
CA PRO A 45 -5.92 0.83 -17.71
C PRO A 45 -5.84 -0.50 -16.97
N VAL A 46 -5.16 -1.47 -17.59
CA VAL A 46 -4.68 -2.66 -16.89
C VAL A 46 -3.70 -2.24 -15.78
N GLY A 47 -3.78 -2.88 -14.62
CA GLY A 47 -3.04 -2.51 -13.41
C GLY A 47 -3.83 -1.64 -12.43
N THR A 48 -4.99 -1.11 -12.84
CA THR A 48 -5.85 -0.29 -11.95
C THR A 48 -6.56 -1.13 -10.89
N VAL A 49 -6.70 -0.56 -9.69
CA VAL A 49 -7.47 -1.17 -8.60
C VAL A 49 -8.96 -1.10 -8.92
N LEU A 50 -9.61 -2.26 -8.93
CA LEU A 50 -11.05 -2.40 -9.15
C LEU A 50 -11.85 -2.45 -7.84
N TYR A 51 -11.23 -2.94 -6.77
CA TYR A 51 -11.90 -3.16 -5.50
C TYR A 51 -10.89 -3.32 -4.38
N THR A 52 -11.24 -2.87 -3.19
CA THR A 52 -10.42 -3.02 -1.98
C THR A 52 -11.23 -3.67 -0.88
N LYS A 53 -10.61 -4.58 -0.14
CA LYS A 53 -11.20 -5.20 1.05
C LYS A 53 -10.23 -5.23 2.20
N LYS A 54 -10.62 -4.67 3.33
CA LYS A 54 -9.91 -4.83 4.60
C LYS A 54 -10.56 -5.92 5.43
N VAL A 55 -9.74 -6.79 6.01
CA VAL A 55 -10.20 -7.86 6.91
C VAL A 55 -9.31 -7.87 8.14
N GLY A 56 -9.93 -7.95 9.31
CA GLY A 56 -9.22 -8.18 10.56
C GLY A 56 -8.54 -9.55 10.55
N THR A 57 -7.27 -9.59 10.91
CA THR A 57 -6.50 -10.84 10.97
C THR A 57 -6.76 -11.61 12.26
N GLY A 58 -7.47 -11.00 13.21
CA GLY A 58 -7.65 -11.56 14.54
C GLY A 58 -6.32 -11.65 15.28
N HIS A 59 -6.15 -12.73 16.02
CA HIS A 59 -4.86 -13.04 16.62
C HIS A 59 -3.95 -13.72 15.60
N TYR A 60 -2.71 -13.30 15.53
CA TYR A 60 -1.67 -13.99 14.78
C TYR A 60 -0.39 -14.01 15.60
N LYS A 61 0.53 -14.90 15.22
CA LYS A 61 1.82 -14.98 15.90
C LYS A 61 2.58 -13.68 15.72
N THR A 62 2.92 -13.05 16.83
CA THR A 62 3.73 -11.83 16.84
C THR A 62 5.20 -12.17 16.96
N PHE A 63 6.06 -11.26 16.55
CA PHE A 63 7.49 -11.38 16.73
C PHE A 63 8.10 -10.05 17.14
N GLU A 64 9.14 -10.13 17.94
CA GLU A 64 9.96 -9.01 18.36
C GLU A 64 11.42 -9.35 18.09
N CYS A 65 12.09 -8.54 17.31
CA CYS A 65 13.46 -8.77 16.88
C CYS A 65 14.42 -7.78 17.53
N SER A 66 15.54 -8.28 18.02
CA SER A 66 16.65 -7.41 18.43
C SER A 66 17.25 -6.76 17.17
N LYS A 67 17.82 -5.56 17.33
CA LYS A 67 18.39 -4.76 16.22
C LYS A 67 19.53 -5.46 15.45
N ILE A 68 19.99 -6.60 15.90
CA ILE A 68 21.07 -7.38 15.30
C ILE A 68 20.43 -8.63 14.72
N MET A 69 20.52 -8.78 13.45
CA MET A 69 19.81 -9.66 12.54
C MET A 69 19.98 -11.16 12.75
N GLY A 70 18.94 -11.93 12.53
CA GLY A 70 18.99 -13.39 12.48
C GLY A 70 17.88 -14.00 11.65
N ASP A 71 16.65 -13.53 11.80
CA ASP A 71 15.51 -14.13 11.14
C ASP A 71 15.11 -13.36 9.90
N GLN A 72 14.58 -14.06 8.94
CA GLN A 72 14.10 -13.56 7.66
C GLN A 72 12.61 -13.79 7.55
N TYR A 73 11.98 -13.03 6.70
CA TYR A 73 10.55 -13.09 6.45
C TYR A 73 10.30 -13.59 5.04
N ILE A 74 9.35 -14.48 4.88
CA ILE A 74 8.95 -15.02 3.58
C ILE A 74 7.43 -14.98 3.43
N VAL A 75 7.00 -14.63 2.23
CA VAL A 75 5.60 -14.67 1.80
C VAL A 75 5.47 -15.74 0.73
N GLU A 76 4.48 -16.61 0.86
CA GLU A 76 4.17 -17.64 -0.14
C GLU A 76 2.72 -17.48 -0.61
N SER A 77 2.48 -17.69 -1.91
CA SER A 77 1.14 -17.71 -2.49
C SER A 77 0.94 -18.98 -3.31
N THR A 78 -0.26 -19.55 -3.28
CA THR A 78 -0.64 -20.66 -4.17
C THR A 78 -1.06 -20.17 -5.55
N ALA A 79 -1.35 -18.88 -5.70
CA ALA A 79 -1.68 -18.28 -6.99
C ALA A 79 -0.40 -17.88 -7.73
N PRO A 80 -0.27 -18.18 -9.03
CA PRO A 80 0.81 -17.68 -9.86
C PRO A 80 0.68 -16.16 -10.08
N GLU A 81 1.79 -15.55 -10.49
CA GLU A 81 1.81 -14.15 -10.91
C GLU A 81 1.20 -13.98 -12.30
N VAL A 82 0.46 -12.91 -12.50
CA VAL A 82 -0.04 -12.51 -13.80
C VAL A 82 1.09 -11.91 -14.62
N THR A 83 1.50 -12.57 -15.69
CA THR A 83 2.63 -12.13 -16.51
C THR A 83 2.36 -10.79 -17.19
N GLY A 84 3.30 -9.86 -17.06
CA GLY A 84 3.27 -8.56 -17.74
C GLY A 84 2.31 -7.54 -17.12
N VAL A 85 1.70 -7.84 -15.97
CA VAL A 85 0.84 -6.90 -15.24
C VAL A 85 1.48 -6.54 -13.92
N THR A 86 1.55 -5.25 -13.65
CA THR A 86 1.93 -4.71 -12.35
C THR A 86 0.77 -3.91 -11.78
N GLY A 87 0.58 -4.00 -10.48
CA GLY A 87 -0.45 -3.24 -9.77
C GLY A 87 0.15 -2.11 -8.93
N ILE A 88 -0.41 -1.92 -7.75
CA ILE A 88 0.01 -0.90 -6.78
C ILE A 88 1.53 -0.96 -6.57
N ARG A 89 2.20 0.20 -6.68
CA ARG A 89 3.65 0.39 -6.51
C ARG A 89 4.51 -0.48 -7.44
N GLY A 90 3.99 -0.81 -8.63
CA GLY A 90 4.71 -1.66 -9.57
C GLY A 90 4.96 -3.09 -9.06
N LYS A 91 4.22 -3.54 -8.02
CA LYS A 91 4.37 -4.88 -7.45
C LYS A 91 3.57 -5.91 -8.22
N PRO A 92 3.94 -7.20 -8.14
CA PRO A 92 3.26 -8.28 -8.83
C PRO A 92 1.78 -8.37 -8.49
N VAL A 93 1.01 -8.79 -9.47
CA VAL A 93 -0.42 -9.13 -9.35
C VAL A 93 -0.55 -10.65 -9.49
N TYR A 94 -1.40 -11.26 -8.68
CA TYR A 94 -1.61 -12.71 -8.63
C TYR A 94 -2.95 -13.09 -9.25
N GLU A 95 -3.03 -14.29 -9.82
CA GLU A 95 -4.25 -14.78 -10.46
C GLU A 95 -5.35 -15.12 -9.44
N THR A 96 -6.57 -14.69 -9.74
CA THR A 96 -7.77 -15.11 -8.99
C THR A 96 -8.42 -16.36 -9.55
N GLY A 97 -8.09 -16.77 -10.77
CA GLY A 97 -8.81 -17.73 -11.59
C GLY A 97 -9.96 -17.13 -12.40
N ILE A 98 -10.26 -15.84 -12.22
CA ILE A 98 -11.29 -15.11 -12.98
C ILE A 98 -10.59 -14.27 -14.04
N ASP A 99 -10.99 -14.42 -15.27
CA ASP A 99 -10.34 -13.78 -16.39
C ASP A 99 -10.47 -12.25 -16.34
N GLY A 100 -9.35 -11.56 -16.49
CA GLY A 100 -9.28 -10.10 -16.40
C GLY A 100 -9.23 -9.53 -14.98
N ILE A 101 -9.27 -10.36 -13.94
CA ILE A 101 -9.17 -9.93 -12.54
C ILE A 101 -8.05 -10.68 -11.83
N GLY A 102 -7.07 -9.94 -11.35
CA GLY A 102 -6.05 -10.42 -10.42
C GLY A 102 -6.21 -9.82 -9.04
N PHE A 103 -5.28 -10.12 -8.14
CA PHE A 103 -5.26 -9.54 -6.81
C PHE A 103 -3.85 -9.21 -6.33
N GLN A 104 -3.79 -8.26 -5.41
CA GLN A 104 -2.65 -8.03 -4.54
C GLN A 104 -3.14 -8.12 -3.09
N PHE A 105 -2.23 -8.39 -2.17
CA PHE A 105 -2.51 -8.43 -0.74
C PHE A 105 -1.45 -7.66 0.03
N SER A 106 -1.80 -7.13 1.20
CA SER A 106 -0.89 -6.31 1.99
C SER A 106 0.16 -7.16 2.69
N ASP A 107 1.34 -6.56 2.85
CA ASP A 107 2.40 -7.11 3.69
C ASP A 107 2.06 -6.98 5.19
N LEU A 108 2.50 -7.94 6.00
CA LEU A 108 2.41 -7.87 7.47
C LEU A 108 3.50 -6.99 8.10
N LEU A 109 4.58 -6.73 7.38
CA LEU A 109 5.70 -5.89 7.83
C LEU A 109 5.53 -4.43 7.44
N SER A 110 4.38 -4.02 6.99
CA SER A 110 4.11 -2.62 6.69
C SER A 110 4.31 -1.78 7.96
N SER A 111 5.06 -0.70 7.83
CA SER A 111 5.56 0.07 8.95
C SER A 111 4.45 0.58 9.89
N LYS A 112 4.78 0.83 11.14
CA LYS A 112 3.91 1.38 12.20
C LYS A 112 3.15 2.67 11.81
N ASN A 113 3.57 3.33 10.74
CA ASN A 113 3.00 4.59 10.25
C ASN A 113 1.82 4.41 9.28
N GLY A 114 1.18 3.25 9.24
CA GLY A 114 0.00 3.02 8.41
C GLY A 114 0.27 2.77 6.93
N SER A 115 1.53 2.62 6.56
CA SER A 115 1.91 2.30 5.18
C SER A 115 1.48 0.89 4.83
N ILE A 116 0.45 0.76 4.00
CA ILE A 116 -0.02 -0.54 3.51
C ILE A 116 0.69 -0.83 2.18
N ASN A 117 1.72 -1.70 2.24
CA ASN A 117 2.48 -2.11 1.06
C ASN A 117 1.98 -3.44 0.53
N PRO A 118 1.87 -3.62 -0.78
CA PRO A 118 1.64 -4.93 -1.37
C PRO A 118 2.79 -5.89 -1.05
N ALA A 119 2.44 -7.09 -0.61
CA ALA A 119 3.39 -8.16 -0.40
C ALA A 119 3.85 -8.76 -1.75
N VAL A 120 5.08 -9.24 -1.77
CA VAL A 120 5.64 -9.98 -2.91
C VAL A 120 5.86 -11.41 -2.47
N ALA A 121 5.12 -12.35 -3.07
CA ALA A 121 5.24 -13.76 -2.76
C ALA A 121 6.60 -14.31 -3.21
N GLN A 122 7.09 -15.31 -2.47
CA GLN A 122 8.38 -15.98 -2.71
C GLN A 122 9.60 -15.06 -2.64
N SER A 123 9.41 -13.85 -2.14
CA SER A 123 10.49 -12.94 -1.82
C SER A 123 10.94 -13.15 -0.37
N THR A 124 12.24 -13.21 -0.17
CA THR A 124 12.82 -13.15 1.17
C THR A 124 13.02 -11.69 1.53
N ILE A 125 12.27 -11.20 2.51
CA ILE A 125 12.46 -9.86 3.05
C ILE A 125 13.46 -9.96 4.19
N VAL A 126 14.61 -9.36 4.02
CA VAL A 126 15.72 -9.37 4.98
C VAL A 126 16.07 -7.94 5.31
N PRO A 127 16.38 -7.67 6.54
CA PRO A 127 16.15 -8.40 7.79
C PRO A 127 14.85 -7.96 8.44
N ILE A 128 14.30 -8.79 9.33
CA ILE A 128 13.19 -8.35 10.17
C ILE A 128 13.75 -7.41 11.23
N LEU A 129 13.57 -6.13 11.05
CA LEU A 129 14.04 -5.10 11.97
C LEU A 129 12.94 -4.55 12.89
N GLU A 130 11.69 -4.94 12.66
CA GLU A 130 10.53 -4.36 13.32
C GLU A 130 9.62 -5.45 13.90
N SER A 131 8.96 -5.14 15.01
CA SER A 131 7.93 -6.00 15.56
C SER A 131 6.63 -5.88 14.75
N ASN A 132 5.83 -6.95 14.72
CA ASN A 132 4.53 -6.96 14.05
C ASN A 132 3.33 -6.82 15.00
N GLU A 133 3.55 -6.31 16.21
CA GLU A 133 2.53 -6.29 17.28
C GLU A 133 1.27 -5.49 16.92
N ASP A 134 1.40 -4.45 16.09
CA ASP A 134 0.31 -3.52 15.82
C ASP A 134 -0.51 -3.85 14.57
N TYR A 135 -0.19 -4.94 13.88
CA TYR A 135 -0.82 -5.25 12.59
C TYR A 135 -2.05 -6.13 12.75
N LYS A 136 -3.22 -5.51 12.84
CA LYS A 136 -4.51 -6.18 13.08
C LYS A 136 -5.35 -6.40 11.83
N PHE A 137 -4.91 -5.89 10.70
CA PHE A 137 -5.68 -5.91 9.45
C PHE A 137 -4.80 -6.30 8.26
N MET A 138 -5.41 -7.01 7.34
CA MET A 138 -4.87 -7.18 5.99
C MET A 138 -5.78 -6.50 4.98
N THR A 139 -5.21 -6.07 3.88
CA THR A 139 -5.93 -5.52 2.75
C THR A 139 -5.70 -6.40 1.53
N VAL A 140 -6.76 -6.65 0.78
CA VAL A 140 -6.71 -7.28 -0.54
C VAL A 140 -7.26 -6.27 -1.55
N TRP A 141 -6.54 -6.11 -2.64
CA TRP A 141 -6.96 -5.31 -3.78
C TRP A 141 -7.24 -6.23 -4.96
N LEU A 142 -8.36 -6.03 -5.64
CA LEU A 142 -8.60 -6.61 -6.95
C LEU A 142 -8.06 -5.66 -8.01
N ILE A 143 -7.31 -6.21 -8.94
CA ILE A 143 -6.59 -5.45 -9.96
C ILE A 143 -7.10 -5.87 -11.35
N LYS A 144 -7.33 -4.90 -12.23
CA LYS A 144 -7.65 -5.19 -13.63
C LYS A 144 -6.42 -5.79 -14.32
N THR A 145 -6.54 -6.98 -14.91
CA THR A 145 -5.41 -7.68 -15.56
C THR A 145 -5.56 -7.81 -17.07
N LYS A 146 -6.77 -7.61 -17.61
CA LYS A 146 -7.03 -7.56 -19.04
C LYS A 146 -7.99 -6.43 -19.38
N GLN A 147 -7.99 -5.99 -20.62
CA GLN A 147 -8.92 -4.95 -21.07
C GLN A 147 -10.37 -5.40 -20.95
N VAL A 148 -10.67 -6.63 -21.32
CA VAL A 148 -11.99 -7.27 -21.17
C VAL A 148 -11.96 -8.17 -19.95
N ILE A 149 -13.00 -8.07 -19.12
CA ILE A 149 -13.18 -8.88 -17.90
C ILE A 149 -14.29 -9.90 -18.16
N ASP A 150 -13.98 -11.19 -17.94
CA ASP A 150 -14.96 -12.26 -18.00
C ASP A 150 -15.14 -12.89 -16.60
N THR A 151 -16.29 -12.63 -15.99
CA THR A 151 -16.63 -13.15 -14.66
C THR A 151 -17.33 -14.51 -14.68
N SER A 152 -17.45 -15.17 -15.82
CA SER A 152 -18.03 -16.51 -15.94
C SER A 152 -17.12 -17.62 -15.37
N GLY A 153 -15.83 -17.31 -15.19
CA GLY A 153 -14.84 -18.23 -14.64
C GLY A 153 -15.04 -18.53 -13.15
N THR A 154 -14.36 -19.56 -12.67
CA THR A 154 -14.38 -19.97 -11.26
C THR A 154 -13.09 -19.56 -10.57
N SER A 155 -13.20 -18.93 -9.41
CA SER A 155 -12.05 -18.58 -8.58
C SER A 155 -11.33 -19.81 -8.04
N THR A 156 -10.01 -19.72 -8.01
CA THR A 156 -9.13 -20.77 -7.44
C THR A 156 -9.04 -20.72 -5.92
N ASN A 157 -9.66 -19.73 -5.24
CA ASN A 157 -9.57 -19.51 -3.81
C ASN A 157 -8.11 -19.53 -3.30
N PRO A 158 -7.26 -18.66 -3.77
CA PRO A 158 -5.85 -18.70 -3.45
C PRO A 158 -5.57 -18.55 -1.95
N VAL A 159 -4.52 -19.22 -1.50
CA VAL A 159 -4.01 -19.16 -0.12
C VAL A 159 -2.64 -18.49 -0.15
N PHE A 160 -2.40 -17.62 0.82
CA PHE A 160 -1.09 -17.04 1.04
C PHE A 160 -0.68 -17.15 2.51
N LYS A 161 0.61 -17.33 2.73
CA LYS A 161 1.21 -17.59 4.03
C LYS A 161 2.33 -16.61 4.30
N PHE A 162 2.40 -16.17 5.53
CA PHE A 162 3.46 -15.33 6.05
C PHE A 162 4.22 -16.08 7.10
N SER A 163 5.52 -16.24 6.92
CA SER A 163 6.39 -16.98 7.81
C SER A 163 7.64 -16.16 8.12
N ALA A 164 8.21 -16.36 9.29
CA ALA A 164 9.48 -15.78 9.67
C ALA A 164 10.38 -16.84 10.25
N GLY A 165 11.71 -16.67 10.09
CA GLY A 165 12.66 -17.61 10.62
C GLY A 165 14.06 -17.45 10.06
N ASN A 166 15.03 -18.18 10.61
CA ASN A 166 16.36 -18.25 10.04
C ASN A 166 16.33 -19.16 8.82
N LEU A 167 16.21 -18.57 7.64
CA LEU A 167 16.07 -19.30 6.38
C LEU A 167 17.33 -20.06 5.96
N SER A 168 18.49 -19.71 6.52
CA SER A 168 19.75 -20.44 6.24
C SER A 168 19.81 -21.78 6.98
N THR A 169 19.17 -21.91 8.14
CA THR A 169 19.17 -23.13 8.97
C THR A 169 17.90 -23.95 8.83
N ASN A 170 16.74 -23.30 8.73
CA ASN A 170 15.45 -23.97 8.53
C ASN A 170 14.41 -23.02 7.92
N PRO A 171 14.35 -22.90 6.60
CA PRO A 171 13.54 -21.89 5.93
C PRO A 171 12.01 -22.10 6.07
N ARG A 172 11.56 -23.27 6.56
CA ARG A 172 10.13 -23.65 6.56
C ARG A 172 9.65 -24.23 7.88
N ALA A 173 10.26 -23.84 9.00
CA ALA A 173 9.80 -24.30 10.29
C ALA A 173 8.33 -23.89 10.50
N ALA A 174 7.43 -24.86 10.64
CA ALA A 174 5.99 -24.62 10.82
C ALA A 174 5.67 -23.83 12.10
N ASP A 175 6.53 -23.91 13.10
CA ASP A 175 6.46 -23.18 14.36
C ASP A 175 6.63 -21.65 14.18
N ARG A 176 7.11 -21.23 13.03
CA ARG A 176 7.34 -19.81 12.67
C ARG A 176 6.34 -19.26 11.65
N LEU A 177 5.31 -20.02 11.34
CA LEU A 177 4.17 -19.51 10.58
C LEU A 177 3.49 -18.40 11.39
N LEU A 178 3.34 -17.22 10.79
CA LEU A 178 2.73 -16.06 11.42
C LEU A 178 1.23 -16.01 11.12
N LEU A 179 0.86 -16.15 9.85
CA LEU A 179 -0.50 -16.02 9.37
C LEU A 179 -0.71 -16.85 8.10
N THR A 180 -1.86 -17.50 8.03
CA THR A 180 -2.42 -18.05 6.78
C THR A 180 -3.64 -17.24 6.40
N ALA A 181 -3.71 -16.79 5.17
CA ALA A 181 -4.87 -16.09 4.65
C ALA A 181 -5.43 -16.79 3.42
N THR A 182 -6.75 -16.85 3.32
CA THR A 182 -7.46 -17.45 2.19
C THR A 182 -8.38 -16.44 1.56
N LEU A 183 -8.29 -16.31 0.25
CA LEU A 183 -9.13 -15.45 -0.56
C LEU A 183 -10.27 -16.30 -1.13
N LYS A 184 -11.50 -16.03 -0.71
CA LYS A 184 -12.70 -16.71 -1.17
C LYS A 184 -13.60 -15.78 -1.93
N PHE A 185 -13.78 -16.05 -3.22
CA PHE A 185 -14.75 -15.35 -4.05
C PHE A 185 -16.08 -16.12 -4.00
N LYS A 186 -17.17 -15.41 -3.66
CA LYS A 186 -18.52 -15.98 -3.74
C LYS A 186 -19.18 -15.66 -5.09
N THR A 187 -19.21 -14.40 -5.43
CA THR A 187 -19.77 -13.93 -6.69
C THR A 187 -19.11 -12.62 -7.02
N ILE A 188 -18.64 -12.45 -8.23
CA ILE A 188 -18.21 -11.18 -8.77
C ILE A 188 -19.24 -10.79 -9.81
N SER A 189 -19.88 -9.64 -9.65
CA SER A 189 -20.66 -9.04 -10.72
C SER A 189 -19.89 -7.85 -11.26
N TYR A 190 -19.70 -7.84 -12.56
CA TYR A 190 -19.04 -6.75 -13.27
C TYR A 190 -20.04 -6.09 -14.21
N LYS A 191 -20.08 -4.75 -14.23
CA LYS A 191 -20.88 -3.97 -15.13
C LYS A 191 -20.02 -2.86 -15.75
N ASP A 192 -20.13 -2.70 -17.05
CA ASP A 192 -19.43 -1.66 -17.81
C ASP A 192 -20.08 -0.27 -17.70
N THR A 193 -20.94 -0.06 -16.70
CA THR A 193 -21.60 1.24 -16.47
C THR A 193 -21.02 1.89 -15.24
N SER A 194 -20.28 2.94 -15.44
CA SER A 194 -19.77 3.81 -14.39
C SER A 194 -20.16 5.26 -14.68
N CYS A 195 -20.02 6.13 -13.71
CA CYS A 195 -20.11 7.56 -13.94
C CYS A 195 -18.79 8.05 -14.51
N ASP A 196 -18.85 9.09 -15.33
CA ASP A 196 -17.68 9.81 -15.79
C ASP A 196 -17.20 10.75 -14.69
N ILE A 197 -15.88 10.86 -14.56
CA ILE A 197 -15.24 11.80 -13.63
C ILE A 197 -14.20 12.65 -14.35
N SER A 198 -14.21 13.94 -14.07
CA SER A 198 -13.25 14.88 -14.65
C SER A 198 -12.89 15.98 -13.67
N VAL A 199 -11.72 16.58 -13.88
CA VAL A 199 -11.35 17.79 -13.13
C VAL A 199 -12.15 18.97 -13.67
N SER A 200 -12.76 19.76 -12.77
CA SER A 200 -13.42 21.02 -13.11
C SER A 200 -12.38 22.07 -13.47
N GLY A 201 -12.00 22.13 -14.73
CA GLY A 201 -10.93 22.99 -15.22
C GLY A 201 -9.73 22.22 -15.78
N PRO A 202 -8.52 22.81 -15.76
CA PRO A 202 -7.36 22.15 -16.30
C PRO A 202 -6.96 20.92 -15.48
N SER A 203 -6.59 19.84 -16.13
CA SER A 203 -6.13 18.60 -15.49
C SER A 203 -4.78 18.73 -14.81
N GLN A 204 -4.01 19.76 -15.17
CA GLN A 204 -2.74 20.11 -14.52
C GLN A 204 -2.97 21.27 -13.57
N ILE A 205 -2.81 21.01 -12.28
CA ILE A 205 -2.94 21.98 -11.19
C ILE A 205 -1.54 22.46 -10.79
N THR A 206 -1.30 23.76 -10.89
CA THR A 206 -0.03 24.36 -10.46
C THR A 206 -0.19 24.99 -9.09
N LEU A 207 0.56 24.49 -8.11
CA LEU A 207 0.67 25.13 -6.80
C LEU A 207 1.51 26.40 -6.92
N ASN A 208 1.18 27.42 -6.13
CA ASN A 208 2.00 28.62 -6.07
C ASN A 208 3.38 28.28 -5.48
N LYS A 209 4.40 28.99 -5.95
CA LYS A 209 5.75 28.87 -5.37
C LYS A 209 5.70 29.15 -3.86
N ILE A 210 6.44 28.36 -3.09
CA ILE A 210 6.63 28.56 -1.66
C ILE A 210 8.13 28.64 -1.36
N GLU A 211 8.50 29.54 -0.49
CA GLU A 211 9.88 29.64 0.00
C GLU A 211 10.15 28.53 1.03
N LYS A 212 11.35 27.94 0.97
CA LYS A 212 11.77 26.88 1.90
C LYS A 212 11.54 27.25 3.37
N ASN A 213 11.93 28.46 3.76
CA ASN A 213 11.77 28.92 5.16
C ASN A 213 10.30 28.98 5.57
N THR A 214 9.41 29.37 4.67
CA THR A 214 7.95 29.35 4.91
C THR A 214 7.46 27.92 5.08
N LEU A 215 7.87 26.98 4.22
CA LEU A 215 7.51 25.57 4.34
C LEU A 215 8.02 24.96 5.64
N MET A 216 9.23 25.31 6.08
CA MET A 216 9.83 24.82 7.30
C MET A 216 9.18 25.41 8.56
N SER A 217 8.61 26.62 8.51
CA SER A 217 7.92 27.24 9.64
C SER A 217 6.53 26.65 9.91
N ILE A 218 5.95 25.96 8.95
CA ILE A 218 4.64 25.33 9.08
C ILE A 218 4.80 23.94 9.70
N SER A 219 3.93 23.55 10.61
CA SER A 219 3.92 22.20 11.18
C SER A 219 3.73 21.16 10.08
N ARG A 220 4.31 19.99 10.26
CA ARG A 220 4.20 18.88 9.30
C ARG A 220 2.74 18.55 9.03
N GLY A 221 2.33 18.55 7.77
CA GLY A 221 0.93 18.38 7.37
C GLY A 221 0.03 19.59 7.63
N GLY A 222 0.56 20.71 8.13
CA GLY A 222 -0.16 21.98 8.20
C GLY A 222 -0.48 22.54 6.80
N THR A 223 -1.37 23.52 6.75
CA THR A 223 -1.76 24.17 5.50
C THR A 223 -0.80 25.27 5.12
N THR A 224 -0.31 25.23 3.89
CA THR A 224 0.56 26.30 3.35
C THR A 224 -0.25 27.36 2.61
N PRO A 225 0.32 28.56 2.38
CA PRO A 225 -0.32 29.56 1.51
C PRO A 225 -0.45 29.13 0.04
N SER A 226 0.20 28.03 -0.33
CA SER A 226 0.19 27.49 -1.70
C SER A 226 -0.90 26.44 -1.93
N GLN A 227 -1.64 26.07 -0.90
CA GLN A 227 -2.73 25.08 -1.02
C GLN A 227 -3.71 25.47 -2.14
N LYS A 228 -4.10 24.48 -2.93
CA LYS A 228 -5.13 24.61 -3.96
C LYS A 228 -6.28 23.64 -3.70
N THR A 229 -7.49 24.12 -3.92
CA THR A 229 -8.68 23.27 -3.97
C THR A 229 -8.87 22.75 -5.38
N ILE A 230 -9.09 21.45 -5.49
CA ILE A 230 -9.37 20.74 -6.73
C ILE A 230 -10.82 20.30 -6.67
N LYS A 231 -11.59 20.64 -7.69
CA LYS A 231 -12.99 20.23 -7.84
C LYS A 231 -13.05 19.15 -8.90
N MET A 232 -13.74 18.06 -8.56
CA MET A 232 -14.07 16.98 -9.48
C MET A 232 -15.52 17.03 -9.83
N ASP A 233 -15.83 17.01 -11.11
CA ASP A 233 -17.19 16.91 -11.63
C ASP A 233 -17.49 15.45 -11.99
N VAL A 234 -18.63 14.95 -11.59
CA VAL A 234 -19.10 13.59 -11.79
C VAL A 234 -20.40 13.62 -12.56
N THR A 235 -20.45 12.93 -13.70
CA THR A 235 -21.63 12.80 -14.54
C THR A 235 -22.03 11.33 -14.64
N CYS A 236 -23.26 11.00 -14.27
CA CYS A 236 -23.73 9.64 -14.23
C CYS A 236 -24.81 9.39 -15.30
N PRO A 237 -24.75 8.25 -16.00
CA PRO A 237 -25.84 7.83 -16.87
C PRO A 237 -27.09 7.51 -16.03
N GLN A 238 -28.27 7.58 -16.66
CA GLN A 238 -29.55 7.39 -15.99
C GLN A 238 -29.64 6.08 -15.18
N GLY A 239 -28.99 5.01 -15.66
CA GLY A 239 -28.98 3.71 -14.98
C GLY A 239 -28.17 3.66 -13.69
N SER A 240 -27.30 4.64 -13.44
CA SER A 240 -26.49 4.76 -12.24
C SER A 240 -27.10 5.71 -11.21
N VAL A 241 -28.04 6.57 -11.60
CA VAL A 241 -28.68 7.55 -10.72
C VAL A 241 -29.43 6.85 -9.60
N GLY A 242 -29.26 7.33 -8.37
CA GLY A 242 -29.86 6.77 -7.16
C GLY A 242 -29.10 5.62 -6.51
N ASN A 243 -28.11 5.05 -7.17
CA ASN A 243 -27.25 4.02 -6.60
C ASN A 243 -26.17 4.65 -5.70
N LYS A 244 -25.63 3.87 -4.77
CA LYS A 244 -24.43 4.26 -4.04
C LYS A 244 -23.25 4.22 -4.99
N LEU A 245 -22.45 5.27 -4.98
CA LEU A 245 -21.31 5.45 -5.85
C LEU A 245 -20.08 5.63 -4.99
N TYR A 246 -19.04 4.83 -5.21
CA TYR A 246 -17.77 4.94 -4.52
C TYR A 246 -16.75 5.66 -5.40
N TYR A 247 -15.81 6.33 -4.78
CA TYR A 247 -14.64 6.86 -5.47
C TYR A 247 -13.40 6.74 -4.58
N TRP A 248 -12.26 6.61 -5.22
CA TRP A 248 -10.99 6.49 -4.50
C TRP A 248 -9.83 7.10 -5.28
N PHE A 249 -8.70 7.13 -4.66
CA PHE A 249 -7.52 7.84 -5.12
C PHE A 249 -6.35 6.89 -5.25
N ASN A 250 -5.73 6.84 -6.43
CA ASN A 250 -4.55 6.02 -6.71
C ASN A 250 -3.38 6.94 -7.06
N PRO A 251 -2.34 7.02 -6.21
CA PRO A 251 -1.08 7.64 -6.61
C PRO A 251 -0.50 6.93 -7.83
N VAL A 252 -0.22 7.67 -8.89
CA VAL A 252 0.43 7.13 -10.10
C VAL A 252 1.89 6.81 -9.80
N ASN A 253 2.49 7.52 -8.86
CA ASN A 253 3.88 7.35 -8.43
C ASN A 253 3.98 7.00 -6.96
N GLY A 254 5.23 6.76 -6.53
CA GLY A 254 5.55 6.37 -5.17
C GLY A 254 4.87 7.22 -4.10
N THR A 255 4.37 6.57 -3.09
CA THR A 255 3.90 7.18 -1.85
C THR A 255 4.63 6.52 -0.71
N SER A 256 5.10 7.31 0.23
CA SER A 256 5.75 6.80 1.45
C SER A 256 4.73 6.10 2.36
N SER A 257 3.45 6.49 2.28
CA SER A 257 2.38 5.91 3.10
C SER A 257 1.02 6.05 2.38
N ALA A 258 0.24 4.97 2.36
CA ALA A 258 -1.09 4.98 1.76
C ALA A 258 -2.12 5.73 2.62
N GLY A 259 -1.91 5.85 3.93
CA GLY A 259 -2.85 6.47 4.86
C GLY A 259 -2.64 7.97 5.11
N ASP A 260 -1.53 8.53 4.65
CA ASP A 260 -1.13 9.90 4.99
C ASP A 260 -1.43 10.92 3.89
N GLY A 261 -2.01 10.49 2.78
CA GLY A 261 -2.36 11.35 1.65
C GLY A 261 -1.18 11.99 0.94
N ILE A 262 0.04 11.45 1.10
CA ILE A 262 1.28 12.04 0.62
C ILE A 262 1.77 11.28 -0.61
N ILE A 263 2.07 12.02 -1.68
CA ILE A 263 2.75 11.50 -2.86
C ILE A 263 4.15 12.10 -2.91
N ASP A 264 5.13 11.22 -3.10
CA ASP A 264 6.53 11.59 -3.22
C ASP A 264 6.77 12.43 -4.49
N ASN A 265 7.80 13.26 -4.48
CA ASN A 265 8.17 14.03 -5.66
C ASN A 265 8.58 13.09 -6.81
N MET A 266 7.91 13.23 -7.95
CA MET A 266 8.23 12.49 -9.17
C MET A 266 9.50 12.98 -9.87
N ILE A 267 9.89 14.21 -9.62
CA ILE A 267 11.07 14.79 -10.25
C ILE A 267 12.30 14.26 -9.53
N THR A 268 13.29 13.86 -10.29
CA THR A 268 14.55 13.34 -9.80
C THR A 268 15.72 14.16 -10.35
N GLY A 269 16.90 14.01 -9.76
CA GLY A 269 18.10 14.72 -10.19
C GLY A 269 18.23 16.12 -9.58
N THR A 270 19.05 16.97 -10.19
CA THR A 270 19.49 18.25 -9.62
C THR A 270 18.40 19.32 -9.57
N GLU A 271 17.35 19.17 -10.35
CA GLU A 271 16.21 20.09 -10.36
C GLU A 271 15.11 19.75 -9.35
N ALA A 272 15.18 18.57 -8.75
CA ALA A 272 14.19 18.11 -7.79
C ALA A 272 14.33 18.81 -6.44
N ALA A 273 13.20 19.15 -5.83
CA ALA A 273 13.18 19.44 -4.41
C ALA A 273 13.35 18.14 -3.63
N ASN A 274 14.36 18.07 -2.75
CA ASN A 274 14.58 16.91 -1.90
C ASN A 274 13.71 16.99 -0.65
N ASN A 275 13.16 15.88 -0.21
CA ASN A 275 12.30 15.75 0.95
C ASN A 275 11.10 16.70 0.94
N VAL A 276 10.55 16.95 -0.24
CA VAL A 276 9.29 17.67 -0.45
C VAL A 276 8.39 16.83 -1.33
N GLY A 277 7.19 16.55 -0.86
CA GLY A 277 6.13 15.86 -1.60
C GLY A 277 4.88 16.74 -1.70
N VAL A 278 3.79 16.12 -2.10
CA VAL A 278 2.45 16.74 -2.14
C VAL A 278 1.51 15.96 -1.25
N ILE A 279 0.85 16.68 -0.33
CA ILE A 279 -0.21 16.11 0.51
C ILE A 279 -1.57 16.45 -0.11
N PHE A 280 -2.43 15.44 -0.17
CA PHE A 280 -3.82 15.56 -0.59
C PHE A 280 -4.74 15.36 0.59
N LYS A 281 -5.75 16.23 0.74
CA LYS A 281 -6.70 16.18 1.85
C LYS A 281 -8.14 16.34 1.35
N ILE A 282 -9.06 15.62 1.95
CA ILE A 282 -10.50 15.81 1.84
C ILE A 282 -11.05 16.12 3.24
N ASP A 283 -11.88 17.15 3.37
CA ASP A 283 -12.39 17.64 4.67
C ASP A 283 -11.28 17.86 5.72
N ASN A 284 -10.15 18.43 5.28
CA ASN A 284 -8.93 18.66 6.09
C ASN A 284 -8.25 17.40 6.64
N LYS A 285 -8.65 16.20 6.22
CA LYS A 285 -8.01 14.94 6.59
C LYS A 285 -7.18 14.43 5.42
N PRO A 286 -6.00 13.83 5.66
CA PRO A 286 -5.25 13.17 4.61
C PRO A 286 -6.09 12.13 3.89
N ILE A 287 -5.95 12.09 2.57
CA ILE A 287 -6.62 11.08 1.74
C ILE A 287 -6.01 9.71 2.03
N ILE A 288 -6.86 8.70 2.17
CA ILE A 288 -6.45 7.31 2.22
C ILE A 288 -6.42 6.80 0.79
N PHE A 289 -5.22 6.48 0.29
CA PHE A 289 -5.03 5.96 -1.05
C PHE A 289 -5.39 4.48 -1.14
N TYR A 290 -5.81 4.04 -2.34
CA TYR A 290 -6.16 2.66 -2.66
C TYR A 290 -7.33 2.10 -1.83
N ASP A 291 -8.15 2.94 -1.24
CA ASP A 291 -9.28 2.54 -0.40
C ASP A 291 -10.60 2.89 -1.08
N ALA A 292 -11.20 1.90 -1.74
CA ALA A 292 -12.46 2.05 -2.47
C ALA A 292 -13.71 2.04 -1.57
N GLU A 293 -13.58 1.91 -0.25
CA GLU A 293 -14.73 1.86 0.67
C GLU A 293 -14.93 3.16 1.45
N THR A 294 -13.88 3.98 1.61
CA THR A 294 -13.91 5.17 2.48
C THR A 294 -14.74 6.31 1.91
N TYR A 295 -14.65 6.55 0.60
CA TYR A 295 -15.31 7.71 0.00
C TYR A 295 -16.49 7.27 -0.86
N SER A 296 -17.64 7.89 -0.65
CA SER A 296 -18.83 7.54 -1.44
C SER A 296 -19.86 8.65 -1.47
N PHE A 297 -20.66 8.65 -2.52
CA PHE A 297 -21.95 9.31 -2.54
C PHE A 297 -23.04 8.30 -2.15
N ALA A 298 -23.87 8.63 -1.18
CA ALA A 298 -24.93 7.74 -0.74
C ALA A 298 -25.95 7.45 -1.86
N LYS A 299 -26.17 8.43 -2.72
CA LYS A 299 -27.01 8.33 -3.93
C LYS A 299 -26.37 9.15 -5.05
N ALA A 300 -26.03 8.49 -6.14
CA ALA A 300 -25.54 9.14 -7.35
C ALA A 300 -26.61 10.06 -7.95
N GLN A 301 -26.20 11.23 -8.38
CA GLN A 301 -27.01 12.17 -9.14
C GLN A 301 -26.57 12.19 -10.59
N ALA A 302 -27.40 12.65 -11.51
CA ALA A 302 -27.02 12.79 -12.92
C ALA A 302 -25.80 13.69 -13.10
N SER A 303 -25.64 14.69 -12.23
CA SER A 303 -24.45 15.55 -12.14
C SER A 303 -24.22 15.91 -10.67
N GLN A 304 -22.99 15.75 -10.21
CA GLN A 304 -22.57 16.08 -8.84
C GLN A 304 -21.09 16.39 -8.83
N ASN A 305 -20.59 16.88 -7.71
CA ASN A 305 -19.16 17.18 -7.57
C ASN A 305 -18.67 16.94 -6.14
N PHE A 306 -17.36 16.86 -5.99
CA PHE A 306 -16.68 16.91 -4.72
C PHE A 306 -15.38 17.68 -4.84
N THR A 307 -14.78 18.04 -3.71
CA THR A 307 -13.54 18.79 -3.67
C THR A 307 -12.56 18.14 -2.74
N PHE A 308 -11.29 18.28 -3.08
CA PHE A 308 -10.16 17.97 -2.20
C PHE A 308 -9.07 19.02 -2.38
N THR A 309 -8.05 19.00 -1.55
CA THR A 309 -6.97 19.98 -1.62
C THR A 309 -5.64 19.30 -1.89
N ALA A 310 -4.75 20.00 -2.58
CA ALA A 310 -3.35 19.64 -2.75
C ALA A 310 -2.48 20.75 -2.14
N ASP A 311 -1.42 20.34 -1.45
CA ASP A 311 -0.50 21.26 -0.80
C ASP A 311 0.91 20.68 -0.74
N TYR A 312 1.92 21.51 -0.51
CA TYR A 312 3.28 21.05 -0.28
C TYR A 312 3.39 20.35 1.09
N TYR A 313 4.18 19.29 1.11
CA TYR A 313 4.48 18.55 2.31
C TYR A 313 5.99 18.36 2.47
N ARG A 314 6.53 18.79 3.61
CA ARG A 314 7.92 18.48 3.94
C ARG A 314 8.03 17.09 4.56
N MET A 315 8.91 16.28 4.03
CA MET A 315 9.09 14.89 4.47
C MET A 315 10.13 14.75 5.60
N SER A 316 10.95 15.80 5.82
CA SER A 316 11.92 15.86 6.91
C SER A 316 11.73 17.10 7.78
N ASP A 317 11.98 16.97 9.06
CA ASP A 317 12.04 18.08 10.03
C ASP A 317 13.43 18.74 10.06
N ASN A 318 14.43 18.08 9.48
CA ASN A 318 15.77 18.62 9.33
C ASN A 318 15.84 19.54 8.10
N SER A 319 15.99 20.83 8.34
CA SER A 319 16.06 21.82 7.24
C SER A 319 17.25 21.61 6.29
N ALA A 320 18.31 20.97 6.75
CA ALA A 320 19.45 20.66 5.89
C ALA A 320 19.14 19.60 4.83
N GLU A 321 18.16 18.74 5.10
CA GLU A 321 17.72 17.67 4.19
C GLU A 321 16.68 18.15 3.18
N VAL A 322 15.98 19.23 3.46
CA VAL A 322 14.98 19.82 2.57
C VAL A 322 15.65 20.80 1.62
N SER A 323 15.52 20.60 0.32
CA SER A 323 16.07 21.53 -0.69
C SER A 323 15.00 22.22 -1.50
N SER A 324 15.34 23.37 -2.07
CA SER A 324 14.54 24.01 -3.12
C SER A 324 14.63 23.21 -4.42
N GLY A 325 13.61 23.29 -5.26
CA GLY A 325 13.55 22.61 -6.54
C GLY A 325 12.11 22.46 -7.02
N HIS A 326 11.95 21.68 -8.08
CA HIS A 326 10.64 21.36 -8.63
C HIS A 326 9.99 20.19 -7.90
N VAL A 327 8.67 20.26 -7.75
CA VAL A 327 7.84 19.19 -7.18
C VAL A 327 6.73 18.83 -8.16
N LYS A 328 6.54 17.55 -8.42
CA LYS A 328 5.45 17.02 -9.23
C LYS A 328 4.89 15.77 -8.57
N ALA A 329 3.57 15.68 -8.51
CA ALA A 329 2.84 14.49 -8.10
C ALA A 329 1.72 14.21 -9.10
N MET A 330 1.36 12.95 -9.26
CA MET A 330 0.24 12.54 -10.10
C MET A 330 -0.71 11.66 -9.28
N LEU A 331 -1.98 12.00 -9.34
CA LEU A 331 -3.05 11.32 -8.64
C LEU A 331 -4.15 10.95 -9.64
N GLU A 332 -4.47 9.66 -9.72
CA GLU A 332 -5.62 9.17 -10.41
C GLU A 332 -6.83 9.16 -9.47
N VAL A 333 -7.98 9.57 -9.95
CA VAL A 333 -9.25 9.45 -9.23
C VAL A 333 -10.14 8.49 -9.99
N VAL A 334 -10.58 7.45 -9.31
CA VAL A 334 -11.43 6.39 -9.87
C VAL A 334 -12.81 6.47 -9.24
N ILE A 335 -13.84 6.20 -10.02
CA ILE A 335 -15.25 6.20 -9.58
C ILE A 335 -15.92 4.91 -10.00
N GLN A 336 -16.76 4.37 -9.11
CA GLN A 336 -17.41 3.07 -9.32
C GLN A 336 -18.83 3.04 -8.72
#